data_b9a1579dfee768f20c69be731068fbeb
#
_entry.id   b9a1579dfee768f20c69be731068fbeb
#
_cell.length_a   1.000
_cell.length_b   1.000
_cell.length_c   1.000
_cell.angle_alpha   90.00
_cell.angle_beta   90.00
_cell.angle_gamma   90.00
#
_symmetry.space_group_name_H-M   'P 1'
#
loop_
_entity.id
_entity.type
_entity.pdbx_description
1 polymer ?
#
loop_
_entity_poly.entity_id
_entity_poly.type
_entity_poly.pdbx_seq_one_letter_code
_entity_poly.pdbx_strand_id
1 'polypeptide(L)'
;ITLWQXPXVTIKIGGQLKEALLDTGADDTVLEEMXLPGRWKPKXIGGIGGFIKVRXYDQIXXEICGHKAXGTVLXGPTPVNIIGRNLXT
;
A
#
# COMPACT_ATOMS: atom_id res chain seq x y z
N ILE A 1 9.76 13.65 4.60
CA ILE A 1 8.34 13.33 4.42
C ILE A 1 7.59 13.54 5.71
N THR A 2 6.49 14.24 5.60
CA THR A 2 5.69 14.56 6.76
C THR A 2 4.43 13.69 6.77
N LEU A 3 4.39 12.73 7.67
CA LEU A 3 3.26 11.79 7.73
C LEU A 3 2.06 12.37 8.44
N TRP A 4 2.25 13.36 9.25
CA TRP A 4 1.16 13.97 10.00
C TRP A 4 0.32 14.92 9.15
N GLN A 5 0.76 15.18 7.94
CA GLN A 5 0.01 16.02 7.00
C GLN A 5 -0.24 15.32 5.67
N UNK A 6 -0.18 14.15 5.60
CA UNK A 6 -0.32 13.47 4.44
C UNK A 6 -1.70 13.42 4.13
N PRO A 7 -1.76 13.62 2.95
CA PRO A 7 -3.14 13.52 2.50
C PRO A 7 -3.75 12.15 2.73
N UNK A 8 -4.74 11.96 3.33
CA UNK A 8 -5.30 10.80 3.50
C UNK A 8 -6.29 10.71 2.51
N VAL A 9 -6.40 9.71 2.05
CA VAL A 9 -7.40 9.39 1.03
C VAL A 9 -8.05 8.07 1.37
N THR A 10 -9.27 7.89 0.88
CA THR A 10 -9.97 6.62 1.01
C THR A 10 -9.70 5.81 -0.24
N ILE A 11 -9.29 4.56 -0.04
CA ILE A 11 -9.07 3.65 -1.15
C ILE A 11 -10.03 2.48 -1.02
N LYS A 12 -10.33 1.85 -2.14
CA LYS A 12 -11.13 0.64 -2.16
C LYS A 12 -10.25 -0.47 -2.72
N ILE A 13 -10.09 -1.52 -1.95
CA ILE A 13 -9.23 -2.61 -2.34
C ILE A 13 -9.75 -3.92 -1.77
N GLY A 14 -9.81 -4.94 -2.62
CA GLY A 14 -10.32 -6.23 -2.20
C GLY A 14 -11.73 -6.18 -1.66
N GLY A 15 -12.54 -5.24 -2.14
CA GLY A 15 -13.90 -5.08 -1.67
C GLY A 15 -14.02 -4.35 -0.35
N GLN A 16 -12.93 -3.79 0.16
CA GLN A 16 -12.93 -3.09 1.43
C GLN A 16 -12.52 -1.64 1.26
N LEU A 17 -13.07 -0.79 2.11
CA LEU A 17 -12.66 0.61 2.15
C LEU A 17 -11.62 0.80 3.24
N LYS A 18 -10.55 1.48 2.90
CA LYS A 18 -9.48 1.77 3.85
C LYS A 18 -8.98 3.18 3.68
N GLU A 19 -8.44 3.75 4.74
CA GLU A 19 -7.77 5.04 4.64
C GLU A 19 -6.27 4.85 4.49
N ALA A 20 -5.68 5.65 3.62
CA ALA A 20 -4.26 5.56 3.37
C ALA A 20 -3.69 6.93 3.12
N LEU A 21 -2.37 7.05 3.27
CA LEU A 21 -1.68 8.30 2.99
C LEU A 21 -1.08 8.24 1.60
N LEU A 22 -1.25 9.33 0.85
CA LEU A 22 -0.55 9.47 -0.42
C LEU A 22 0.86 9.94 -0.13
N ASP A 23 1.83 9.11 -0.46
CA ASP A 23 3.22 9.39 -0.12
C ASP A 23 4.07 9.36 -1.36
N THR A 24 4.31 10.54 -1.95
CA THR A 24 5.10 10.61 -3.18
C THR A 24 6.56 10.27 -2.95
N GLY A 25 6.99 10.22 -1.69
CA GLY A 25 8.35 9.80 -1.39
C GLY A 25 8.52 8.30 -1.30
N ALA A 26 7.42 7.55 -1.33
CA ALA A 26 7.47 6.09 -1.28
C ALA A 26 7.36 5.50 -2.67
N ASP A 27 8.21 4.55 -3.00
CA ASP A 27 8.11 3.89 -4.29
C ASP A 27 6.97 2.88 -4.32
N ASP A 28 6.73 2.22 -3.20
CA ASP A 28 5.79 1.10 -3.12
C ASP A 28 4.57 1.47 -2.31
N THR A 29 3.51 0.71 -2.53
CA THR A 29 2.27 0.82 -1.77
C THR A 29 2.27 -0.28 -0.72
N VAL A 30 2.12 0.10 0.54
CA VAL A 30 2.14 -0.84 1.65
C VAL A 30 0.90 -0.65 2.50
N LEU A 31 0.14 -1.73 2.66
CA LEU A 31 -1.09 -1.68 3.42
C LEU A 31 -1.04 -2.66 4.59
N GLU A 32 -1.80 -2.36 5.63
CA GLU A 32 -1.89 -3.26 6.76
C GLU A 32 -2.46 -4.60 6.32
N GLU A 33 -2.15 -5.63 7.08
CA GLU A 33 -2.51 -6.98 6.70
C GLU A 33 -3.98 -7.13 6.36
N MET A 34 -4.24 -7.75 5.25
CA MET A 34 -5.59 -8.03 4.79
C MET A 34 -5.56 -9.15 3.76
N UNK A 35 -6.52 -9.71 3.35
CA UNK A 35 -6.54 -10.80 2.53
C UNK A 35 -6.75 -10.33 1.17
N LEU A 36 -5.96 -10.52 0.50
CA LEU A 36 -6.07 -10.22 -0.94
C LEU A 36 -6.07 -11.51 -1.74
N PRO A 37 -6.81 -11.54 -2.86
CA PRO A 37 -6.85 -12.75 -3.70
C PRO A 37 -5.58 -12.91 -4.51
N GLY A 38 -5.30 -14.15 -4.90
CA GLY A 38 -4.20 -14.40 -5.81
C GLY A 38 -2.94 -14.82 -5.12
N ARG A 39 -1.91 -14.97 -5.92
CA ARG A 39 -0.61 -15.37 -5.42
C ARG A 39 0.17 -14.21 -4.87
N TRP A 40 1.09 -14.53 -3.96
CA TRP A 40 1.93 -13.51 -3.37
C TRP A 40 3.33 -14.08 -3.15
N LYS A 41 4.28 -13.18 -2.99
CA LYS A 41 5.66 -13.54 -2.69
C LYS A 41 6.11 -12.81 -1.44
N PRO A 42 6.96 -13.42 -0.64
CA PRO A 42 7.49 -12.71 0.54
C PRO A 42 8.49 -11.65 0.12
N LYS A 43 8.49 -10.59 0.83
CA LYS A 43 9.43 -9.50 0.56
C LYS A 43 9.74 -8.77 1.87
N UNK A 44 10.64 -8.16 2.05
CA UNK A 44 10.99 -7.57 3.18
C UNK A 44 11.25 -6.21 2.80
N ILE A 45 10.88 -5.32 3.51
CA ILE A 45 11.05 -3.90 3.27
C ILE A 45 11.44 -3.14 4.52
N GLY A 46 11.88 -1.92 4.36
CA GLY A 46 12.35 -1.11 5.45
C GLY A 46 13.86 -1.07 5.50
N GLY A 47 14.42 -1.10 6.69
CA GLY A 47 15.85 -1.12 6.84
C GLY A 47 16.35 -0.33 8.03
N ILE A 48 15.77 0.83 8.28
CA ILE A 48 16.17 1.60 9.45
C ILE A 48 15.37 1.10 10.65
N GLY A 49 16.06 0.56 11.62
CA GLY A 49 15.42 -0.03 12.77
C GLY A 49 14.89 -1.42 12.54
N GLY A 50 15.19 -2.00 11.37
CA GLY A 50 14.79 -3.37 11.07
C GLY A 50 13.94 -3.46 9.82
N PHE A 51 13.69 -4.70 9.42
CA PHE A 51 12.88 -4.99 8.24
C PHE A 51 11.56 -5.60 8.67
N ILE A 52 10.51 -5.36 7.88
CA ILE A 52 9.27 -6.08 8.07
C ILE A 52 9.05 -6.98 6.87
N LYS A 53 8.42 -8.13 7.13
CA LYS A 53 8.07 -9.07 6.10
C LYS A 53 6.70 -8.72 5.56
N VAL A 54 6.60 -8.61 4.25
CA VAL A 54 5.33 -8.29 3.62
C VAL A 54 5.04 -9.29 2.52
N ARG A 55 3.79 -9.30 2.08
CA ARG A 55 3.37 -10.12 0.95
C ARG A 55 3.17 -9.26 -0.27
N UNK A 56 3.67 -9.44 -1.24
CA UNK A 56 3.63 -8.71 -2.36
C UNK A 56 2.74 -9.36 -3.28
N TYR A 57 1.69 -8.73 -3.51
CA TYR A 57 0.69 -9.15 -4.49
C TYR A 57 0.84 -8.30 -5.75
N ASP A 58 0.87 -8.95 -6.89
CA ASP A 58 0.99 -8.24 -8.16
C ASP A 58 -0.37 -7.99 -8.77
N GLN A 59 -0.47 -6.90 -9.53
CA GLN A 59 -1.65 -6.59 -10.33
C GLN A 59 -2.92 -6.57 -9.49
N ILE A 60 -2.90 -5.82 -8.45
CA ILE A 60 -4.05 -5.65 -7.59
C ILE A 60 -4.78 -4.37 -7.95
N UNK A 61 -5.90 -4.39 -8.06
CA UNK A 61 -6.63 -3.30 -8.46
C UNK A 61 -7.06 -2.62 -7.27
N UNK A 62 -6.90 -1.45 -7.29
CA UNK A 62 -7.26 -0.64 -6.30
C UNK A 62 -7.95 0.46 -6.88
N GLU A 63 -8.86 1.18 -6.11
CA GLU A 63 -9.50 2.43 -6.53
C GLU A 63 -9.11 3.52 -5.55
N ILE A 64 -8.52 4.57 -6.05
CA ILE A 64 -7.97 5.64 -5.21
C ILE A 64 -8.66 6.93 -5.58
N CYS A 65 -9.47 7.48 -4.67
CA CYS A 65 -10.22 8.70 -4.92
C CYS A 65 -11.06 8.59 -6.20
N GLY A 66 -11.64 7.43 -6.42
CA GLY A 66 -12.47 7.20 -7.58
C GLY A 66 -11.71 6.86 -8.85
N HIS A 67 -10.38 6.80 -8.78
CA HIS A 67 -9.56 6.44 -9.92
C HIS A 67 -9.06 5.03 -9.77
N LYS A 68 -9.24 4.23 -10.79
CA LYS A 68 -8.78 2.85 -10.77
C LYS A 68 -7.30 2.77 -11.06
N ALA A 69 -6.66 1.94 -10.35
CA ALA A 69 -5.24 1.73 -10.54
C ALA A 69 -4.88 0.25 -10.38
N UNK A 70 -3.87 -0.22 -10.80
CA UNK A 70 -3.47 -1.54 -10.72
C UNK A 70 -2.00 -1.53 -10.47
N GLY A 71 -1.65 -2.32 -9.74
CA GLY A 71 -0.21 -2.43 -9.48
C GLY A 71 0.11 -3.35 -8.34
N THR A 72 1.35 -3.38 -7.96
CA THR A 72 1.81 -4.22 -6.87
C THR A 72 1.46 -3.59 -5.54
N VAL A 73 0.90 -4.40 -4.64
CA VAL A 73 0.54 -3.99 -3.30
C VAL A 73 1.25 -4.89 -2.29
N LEU A 74 1.81 -4.28 -1.27
CA LEU A 74 2.46 -5.01 -0.20
C LEU A 74 1.57 -4.99 1.05
N UNK A 75 1.30 -6.03 1.53
CA UNK A 75 0.47 -6.12 2.62
C UNK A 75 1.26 -6.67 3.69
N GLY A 76 1.27 -6.03 4.87
CA GLY A 76 2.06 -6.49 6.00
C GLY A 76 1.84 -5.66 7.24
N PRO A 77 2.65 -5.89 8.26
CA PRO A 77 2.43 -5.22 9.55
C PRO A 77 2.95 -3.78 9.55
N THR A 78 2.44 -2.97 8.65
CA THR A 78 2.80 -1.56 8.63
C THR A 78 1.94 -0.78 9.61
N PRO A 79 2.50 0.23 10.28
CA PRO A 79 1.69 1.04 11.19
C PRO A 79 0.70 1.95 10.48
N VAL A 80 0.88 2.19 9.19
CA VAL A 80 -0.01 3.08 8.45
C VAL A 80 -0.07 2.62 7.00
N ASN A 81 -1.25 2.75 6.39
CA ASN A 81 -1.42 2.43 4.97
C ASN A 81 -0.81 3.54 4.13
N ILE A 82 0.02 3.18 3.17
CA ILE A 82 0.72 4.14 2.34
C ILE A 82 0.55 3.80 0.87
N ILE A 83 0.12 4.79 0.10
CA ILE A 83 0.03 4.67 -1.35
C ILE A 83 1.26 5.32 -1.94
N GLY A 84 2.10 4.52 -2.57
CA GLY A 84 3.34 5.02 -3.15
C GLY A 84 3.18 5.42 -4.60
N ARG A 85 4.31 5.77 -5.22
CA ARG A 85 4.29 6.27 -6.58
C ARG A 85 3.86 5.22 -7.60
N ASN A 86 4.00 3.96 -7.26
CA ASN A 86 3.61 2.92 -8.23
C ASN A 86 2.10 2.93 -8.50
N LEU A 87 1.29 3.46 -7.63
CA LEU A 87 -0.14 3.62 -7.85
C LEU A 87 -0.59 5.08 -7.99
N UNK A 88 0.14 5.72 -7.63
CA UNK A 88 -0.20 7.08 -7.60
C UNK A 88 0.08 7.81 -8.84
N THR A 89 0.38 7.32 -9.79
CA THR A 89 0.70 8.06 -11.01
C THR A 89 -0.41 7.99 -12.05
#